data_071469a1e17f26645d1d870bd8c79ef9
#
_entry.id   071469a1e17f26645d1d870bd8c79ef9
#
_cell.length_a   1.000
_cell.length_b   1.000
_cell.length_c   1.000
_cell.angle_alpha   90.00
_cell.angle_beta   90.00
_cell.angle_gamma   90.00
#
_symmetry.space_group_name_H-M   'P 1'
#
loop_
_entity.id
_entity.type
_entity.pdbx_description
1 polymer ?
#
loop_
_entity_poly.entity_id
_entity_poly.type
_entity_poly.pdbx_seq_one_letter_code
_entity_poly.pdbx_strand_id
1 'polypeptide(L)'
;MWEGGLFLKKKRSFGQSILDFLGDSSPFMTLVGKAAFLVVLNVCWLVCCVPVVTAGASTAALYAVLLERGEQSYLSAPPAFFRRFRSLLQKATLLWLPFLIAGILLALDLRLLLAGQMMNSVLLLTPLLLAAALWGATLVWLPAVLVRRGGAAGQVLRSAFLLGLGELWRSLAALALWVLPGIVFLFYARTFLRLASLWLLVYFALAARLTLALQEPVFKEKP
;
A
#
# COMPACT_ATOMS: atom_id res chain seq x y z
N MET A 1 -0.02 23.66 -63.71
CA MET A 1 -1.02 24.18 -62.77
C MET A 1 -0.63 23.67 -61.39
N TRP A 2 0.09 24.48 -60.61
CA TRP A 2 0.63 24.13 -59.30
C TRP A 2 -0.25 24.78 -58.24
N GLU A 3 -1.04 24.04 -57.53
CA GLU A 3 -1.71 24.53 -56.32
C GLU A 3 -0.88 24.14 -55.09
N GLY A 4 -0.07 25.09 -54.64
CA GLY A 4 0.64 25.03 -53.39
C GLY A 4 -0.32 25.26 -52.24
N GLY A 5 -0.79 24.15 -51.60
CA GLY A 5 -1.49 24.22 -50.33
C GLY A 5 -0.55 24.68 -49.21
N LEU A 6 -0.58 25.98 -48.91
CA LEU A 6 0.07 26.56 -47.75
C LEU A 6 -0.56 25.95 -46.49
N PHE A 7 0.11 25.02 -45.84
CA PHE A 7 -0.19 24.59 -44.48
C PHE A 7 0.04 25.76 -43.51
N LEU A 8 -0.95 26.63 -43.38
CA LEU A 8 -0.98 27.62 -42.32
C LEU A 8 -1.02 26.88 -40.94
N LYS A 9 0.14 26.72 -40.35
CA LYS A 9 0.30 26.28 -38.99
C LYS A 9 -0.34 27.33 -38.11
N LYS A 10 -1.64 27.15 -37.81
CA LYS A 10 -2.45 28.04 -36.96
C LYS A 10 -1.74 28.21 -35.63
N LYS A 11 -1.13 29.36 -35.40
CA LYS A 11 -0.45 29.74 -34.18
C LYS A 11 -1.49 29.67 -33.06
N ARG A 12 -1.42 28.63 -32.23
CA ARG A 12 -2.35 28.47 -31.09
C ARG A 12 -2.23 29.72 -30.22
N SER A 13 -3.34 30.33 -29.89
CA SER A 13 -3.38 31.46 -28.95
C SER A 13 -2.97 30.95 -27.56
N PHE A 14 -2.22 31.74 -26.78
CA PHE A 14 -1.83 31.41 -25.39
C PHE A 14 -3.02 31.00 -24.58
N GLY A 15 -4.19 31.64 -24.74
CA GLY A 15 -5.43 31.26 -24.10
C GLY A 15 -5.95 29.85 -24.47
N GLN A 16 -5.80 29.45 -25.76
CA GLN A 16 -6.17 28.09 -26.19
C GLN A 16 -5.22 27.06 -25.62
N SER A 17 -3.93 27.35 -25.49
CA SER A 17 -2.97 26.45 -24.82
C SER A 17 -3.27 26.27 -23.33
N ILE A 18 -3.75 27.31 -22.63
CA ILE A 18 -4.19 27.22 -21.23
C ILE A 18 -5.48 26.39 -21.12
N LEU A 19 -6.44 26.61 -22.01
CA LEU A 19 -7.70 25.86 -22.02
C LEU A 19 -7.45 24.36 -22.35
N ASP A 20 -6.54 24.06 -23.27
CA ASP A 20 -6.13 22.70 -23.59
C ASP A 20 -5.38 22.04 -22.41
N PHE A 21 -4.62 22.83 -21.64
CA PHE A 21 -3.90 22.37 -20.46
C PHE A 21 -4.82 22.15 -19.25
N LEU A 22 -5.88 22.93 -19.11
CA LEU A 22 -6.88 22.85 -18.04
C LEU A 22 -8.12 22.05 -18.44
N GLY A 23 -8.25 21.64 -19.71
CA GLY A 23 -9.36 20.82 -20.19
C GLY A 23 -9.40 19.44 -19.53
N ASP A 24 -10.59 18.86 -19.35
CA ASP A 24 -10.80 17.55 -18.71
C ASP A 24 -10.01 16.38 -19.33
N SER A 25 -9.64 16.52 -20.62
CA SER A 25 -8.83 15.55 -21.37
C SER A 25 -7.31 15.80 -21.25
N SER A 26 -6.88 16.83 -20.49
CA SER A 26 -5.45 17.13 -20.38
C SER A 26 -4.72 16.08 -19.51
N PRO A 27 -3.45 15.76 -19.84
CA PRO A 27 -2.65 14.84 -19.03
C PRO A 27 -2.47 15.36 -17.59
N PHE A 28 -2.51 16.68 -17.40
CA PHE A 28 -2.43 17.31 -16.08
C PHE A 28 -3.69 17.02 -15.25
N MET A 29 -4.91 17.22 -15.78
CA MET A 29 -6.15 16.94 -15.08
C MET A 29 -6.29 15.43 -14.76
N THR A 30 -5.84 14.57 -15.67
CA THR A 30 -5.78 13.13 -15.42
C THR A 30 -4.85 12.79 -14.27
N LEU A 31 -3.69 13.45 -14.16
CA LEU A 31 -2.75 13.27 -13.05
C LEU A 31 -3.35 13.76 -11.73
N VAL A 32 -3.96 14.95 -11.74
CA VAL A 32 -4.64 15.52 -10.55
C VAL A 32 -5.79 14.62 -10.09
N GLY A 33 -6.60 14.10 -11.01
CA GLY A 33 -7.67 13.15 -10.69
C GLY A 33 -7.15 11.86 -10.04
N LYS A 34 -6.06 11.29 -10.56
CA LYS A 34 -5.41 10.11 -9.96
C LYS A 34 -4.82 10.40 -8.58
N ALA A 35 -4.22 11.58 -8.39
CA ALA A 35 -3.71 12.00 -7.10
C ALA A 35 -4.86 12.20 -6.09
N ALA A 36 -5.93 12.88 -6.48
CA ALA A 36 -7.12 13.07 -5.65
C ALA A 36 -7.76 11.73 -5.25
N PHE A 37 -7.84 10.77 -6.18
CA PHE A 37 -8.30 9.41 -5.89
C PHE A 37 -7.46 8.75 -4.80
N LEU A 38 -6.12 8.81 -4.88
CA LEU A 38 -5.24 8.24 -3.88
C LEU A 38 -5.36 8.94 -2.52
N VAL A 39 -5.52 10.26 -2.50
CA VAL A 39 -5.74 11.05 -1.27
C VAL A 39 -7.01 10.58 -0.57
N VAL A 40 -8.13 10.55 -1.28
CA VAL A 40 -9.42 10.14 -0.71
C VAL A 40 -9.36 8.70 -0.21
N LEU A 41 -8.76 7.80 -0.98
CA LEU A 41 -8.60 6.40 -0.62
C LEU A 41 -7.72 6.23 0.63
N ASN A 42 -6.66 7.04 0.76
CA ASN A 42 -5.78 7.04 1.93
C ASN A 42 -6.50 7.51 3.19
N VAL A 43 -7.33 8.56 3.08
CA VAL A 43 -8.16 9.04 4.19
C VAL A 43 -9.15 7.97 4.65
N CYS A 44 -9.85 7.31 3.72
CA CYS A 44 -10.77 6.21 4.04
C CYS A 44 -10.02 5.07 4.77
N TRP A 45 -8.82 4.73 4.29
CA TRP A 45 -7.97 3.72 4.91
C TRP A 45 -7.58 4.10 6.34
N LEU A 46 -7.10 5.32 6.56
CA LEU A 46 -6.70 5.82 7.88
C LEU A 46 -7.87 5.80 8.88
N VAL A 47 -9.04 6.28 8.50
CA VAL A 47 -10.24 6.28 9.34
C VAL A 47 -10.58 4.86 9.81
N CYS A 48 -10.52 3.88 8.89
CA CYS A 48 -10.79 2.48 9.22
C CYS A 48 -9.63 1.77 9.93
N CYS A 49 -8.44 2.36 9.99
CA CYS A 49 -7.30 1.85 10.78
C CYS A 49 -7.29 2.34 12.23
N VAL A 50 -8.12 3.34 12.60
CA VAL A 50 -8.22 3.84 13.99
C VAL A 50 -8.46 2.70 14.97
N PRO A 51 -9.40 1.77 14.75
CA PRO A 51 -9.40 0.52 15.48
C PRO A 51 -8.33 -0.40 14.88
N VAL A 52 -7.23 -0.62 15.61
CA VAL A 52 -6.08 -1.44 15.13
C VAL A 52 -6.51 -2.84 14.69
N VAL A 53 -7.58 -3.37 15.28
CA VAL A 53 -8.17 -4.67 14.93
C VAL A 53 -8.65 -4.70 13.47
N THR A 54 -9.17 -3.60 12.94
CA THR A 54 -9.70 -3.50 11.57
C THR A 54 -8.64 -3.08 10.54
N ALA A 55 -7.40 -2.82 10.96
CA ALA A 55 -6.33 -2.39 10.05
C ALA A 55 -6.05 -3.40 8.94
N GLY A 56 -6.14 -4.71 9.23
CA GLY A 56 -6.03 -5.77 8.21
C GLY A 56 -7.13 -5.72 7.17
N ALA A 57 -8.37 -5.49 7.60
CA ALA A 57 -9.53 -5.36 6.70
C ALA A 57 -9.45 -4.06 5.87
N SER A 58 -9.01 -2.97 6.50
CA SER A 58 -8.79 -1.69 5.82
C SER A 58 -7.72 -1.80 4.73
N THR A 59 -6.60 -2.48 5.04
CA THR A 59 -5.52 -2.71 4.07
C THR A 59 -6.00 -3.63 2.94
N ALA A 60 -6.74 -4.70 3.22
CA ALA A 60 -7.29 -5.56 2.19
C ALA A 60 -8.30 -4.81 1.30
N ALA A 61 -9.14 -3.92 1.85
CA ALA A 61 -10.06 -3.09 1.08
C ALA A 61 -9.31 -2.10 0.19
N LEU A 62 -8.25 -1.47 0.70
CA LEU A 62 -7.36 -0.59 -0.06
C LEU A 62 -6.78 -1.31 -1.28
N TYR A 63 -6.25 -2.53 -1.09
CA TYR A 63 -5.72 -3.35 -2.17
C TYR A 63 -6.81 -3.76 -3.17
N ALA A 64 -8.00 -4.11 -2.70
CA ALA A 64 -9.12 -4.49 -3.56
C ALA A 64 -9.52 -3.35 -4.51
N VAL A 65 -9.65 -2.12 -3.98
CA VAL A 65 -10.01 -0.95 -4.79
C VAL A 65 -8.90 -0.58 -5.78
N LEU A 66 -7.63 -0.66 -5.36
CA LEU A 66 -6.48 -0.38 -6.25
C LEU A 66 -6.34 -1.42 -7.38
N LEU A 67 -6.83 -2.64 -7.19
CA LEU A 67 -6.82 -3.71 -8.20
C LEU A 67 -8.04 -3.67 -9.12
N GLU A 68 -9.10 -2.95 -8.77
CA GLU A 68 -10.27 -2.80 -9.65
C GLU A 68 -9.88 -2.05 -10.94
N ARG A 69 -10.25 -2.65 -12.08
CA ARG A 69 -10.10 -2.02 -13.39
C ARG A 69 -11.33 -1.16 -13.67
N GLY A 70 -11.14 0.12 -13.95
CA GLY A 70 -12.22 1.06 -14.24
C GLY A 70 -11.79 2.51 -14.09
N GLU A 71 -12.69 3.44 -14.32
CA GLU A 71 -12.46 4.86 -14.06
C GLU A 71 -12.28 5.08 -12.56
N GLN A 72 -11.05 5.42 -12.18
CA GLN A 72 -10.69 5.74 -10.82
C GLN A 72 -10.97 7.23 -10.54
N SER A 73 -12.25 7.55 -10.35
CA SER A 73 -12.67 8.88 -9.91
C SER A 73 -12.56 9.00 -8.39
N TYR A 74 -12.12 10.17 -7.90
CA TYR A 74 -12.09 10.44 -6.47
C TYR A 74 -13.47 10.37 -5.81
N LEU A 75 -14.55 10.64 -6.56
CA LEU A 75 -15.92 10.53 -6.07
C LEU A 75 -16.37 9.07 -5.88
N SER A 76 -15.85 8.15 -6.67
CA SER A 76 -16.18 6.72 -6.57
C SER A 76 -15.35 5.98 -5.52
N ALA A 77 -14.25 6.58 -5.03
CA ALA A 77 -13.34 5.95 -4.09
C ALA A 77 -13.99 5.57 -2.75
N PRO A 78 -14.71 6.45 -2.02
CA PRO A 78 -15.32 6.09 -0.75
C PRO A 78 -16.34 4.95 -0.85
N PRO A 79 -17.36 5.01 -1.73
CA PRO A 79 -18.35 3.93 -1.81
C PRO A 79 -17.71 2.59 -2.23
N ALA A 80 -16.72 2.60 -3.13
CA ALA A 80 -15.99 1.40 -3.51
C ALA A 80 -15.21 0.83 -2.31
N PHE A 81 -14.49 1.69 -1.56
CA PHE A 81 -13.73 1.30 -0.40
C PHE A 81 -14.61 0.67 0.69
N PHE A 82 -15.68 1.34 1.11
CA PHE A 82 -16.55 0.84 2.18
C PHE A 82 -17.30 -0.44 1.78
N ARG A 83 -17.67 -0.59 0.51
CA ARG A 83 -18.24 -1.84 -0.01
C ARG A 83 -17.24 -2.99 0.15
N ARG A 84 -15.98 -2.81 -0.27
CA ARG A 84 -14.92 -3.80 -0.14
C ARG A 84 -14.53 -4.05 1.32
N PHE A 85 -14.46 -3.01 2.12
CA PHE A 85 -14.17 -3.11 3.55
C PHE A 85 -15.19 -4.02 4.26
N ARG A 86 -16.49 -3.78 4.05
CA ARG A 86 -17.55 -4.61 4.63
C ARG A 86 -17.48 -6.07 4.17
N SER A 87 -17.24 -6.29 2.89
CA SER A 87 -17.17 -7.65 2.34
C SER A 87 -15.96 -8.45 2.83
N LEU A 88 -14.85 -7.79 3.15
CA LEU A 88 -13.60 -8.42 3.59
C LEU A 88 -13.43 -8.41 5.11
N LEU A 89 -14.26 -7.66 5.86
CA LEU A 89 -14.09 -7.37 7.27
C LEU A 89 -13.82 -8.63 8.10
N GLN A 90 -14.69 -9.62 8.04
CA GLN A 90 -14.55 -10.83 8.86
C GLN A 90 -13.30 -11.65 8.49
N LYS A 91 -13.11 -11.94 7.22
CA LYS A 91 -11.97 -12.77 6.77
C LYS A 91 -10.63 -12.09 7.00
N ALA A 92 -10.53 -10.81 6.65
CA ALA A 92 -9.30 -10.06 6.81
C ALA A 92 -8.96 -9.84 8.29
N THR A 93 -9.94 -9.55 9.14
CA THR A 93 -9.72 -9.39 10.58
C THR A 93 -9.29 -10.70 11.22
N LEU A 94 -9.92 -11.83 10.85
CA LEU A 94 -9.55 -13.16 11.36
C LEU A 94 -8.09 -13.52 11.00
N LEU A 95 -7.65 -13.17 9.79
CA LEU A 95 -6.28 -13.38 9.35
C LEU A 95 -5.30 -12.39 10.01
N TRP A 96 -5.73 -11.15 10.22
CA TRP A 96 -4.90 -10.09 10.79
C TRP A 96 -4.62 -10.27 12.27
N LEU A 97 -5.61 -10.72 13.05
CA LEU A 97 -5.51 -10.79 14.51
C LEU A 97 -4.34 -11.64 15.03
N PRO A 98 -4.08 -12.86 14.52
CA PRO A 98 -2.89 -13.64 14.89
C PRO A 98 -1.57 -12.92 14.55
N PHE A 99 -1.52 -12.22 13.39
CA PHE A 99 -0.34 -11.43 13.03
C PHE A 99 -0.14 -10.23 13.96
N LEU A 100 -1.21 -9.58 14.39
CA LEU A 100 -1.14 -8.48 15.33
C LEU A 100 -0.58 -8.97 16.68
N ILE A 101 -1.08 -10.09 17.19
CA ILE A 101 -0.60 -10.70 18.45
C ILE A 101 0.87 -11.08 18.30
N ALA A 102 1.24 -11.79 17.25
CA ALA A 102 2.63 -12.18 16.98
C ALA A 102 3.56 -10.96 16.86
N GLY A 103 3.11 -9.90 16.20
CA GLY A 103 3.87 -8.65 16.07
C GLY A 103 4.09 -7.95 17.42
N ILE A 104 3.08 -7.94 18.30
CA ILE A 104 3.22 -7.38 19.66
C ILE A 104 4.24 -8.20 20.46
N LEU A 105 4.15 -9.53 20.42
CA LEU A 105 5.10 -10.41 21.12
C LEU A 105 6.52 -10.21 20.61
N LEU A 106 6.75 -10.19 19.28
CA LEU A 106 8.04 -9.91 18.69
C LEU A 106 8.60 -8.54 19.12
N ALA A 107 7.74 -7.53 19.18
CA ALA A 107 8.15 -6.19 19.62
C ALA A 107 8.52 -6.14 21.10
N LEU A 108 7.80 -6.88 21.96
CA LEU A 108 8.11 -7.01 23.38
C LEU A 108 9.43 -7.76 23.59
N ASP A 109 9.64 -8.89 22.92
CA ASP A 109 10.87 -9.66 22.97
C ASP A 109 12.08 -8.81 22.55
N LEU A 110 11.94 -8.09 21.43
CA LEU A 110 13.00 -7.19 20.97
C LEU A 110 13.29 -6.08 21.97
N ARG A 111 12.26 -5.49 22.58
CA ARG A 111 12.40 -4.47 23.60
C ARG A 111 13.13 -4.97 24.85
N LEU A 112 12.76 -6.15 25.34
CA LEU A 112 13.40 -6.80 26.50
C LEU A 112 14.86 -7.14 26.21
N LEU A 113 15.15 -7.60 24.98
CA LEU A 113 16.48 -7.91 24.53
C LEU A 113 17.38 -6.67 24.49
N LEU A 114 16.87 -5.56 23.88
CA LEU A 114 17.59 -4.29 23.80
C LEU A 114 17.76 -3.60 25.17
N ALA A 115 16.88 -3.86 26.12
CA ALA A 115 17.01 -3.38 27.50
C ALA A 115 18.04 -4.16 28.32
N GLY A 116 18.72 -5.16 27.75
CA GLY A 116 19.72 -5.98 28.43
C GLY A 116 19.18 -6.92 29.51
N GLN A 117 17.87 -7.13 29.54
CA GLN A 117 17.20 -7.96 30.57
C GLN A 117 17.30 -9.47 30.28
N MET A 118 17.80 -9.87 29.10
CA MET A 118 17.99 -11.27 28.73
C MET A 118 19.47 -11.67 28.72
N MET A 119 19.79 -12.79 29.36
CA MET A 119 21.12 -13.42 29.28
C MET A 119 21.37 -13.88 27.83
N ASN A 120 22.60 -13.70 27.33
CA ASN A 120 23.02 -14.04 25.94
C ASN A 120 22.24 -13.29 24.85
N SER A 121 22.08 -11.97 25.00
CA SER A 121 21.31 -11.10 24.09
C SER A 121 21.69 -11.25 22.60
N VAL A 122 22.98 -11.47 22.29
CA VAL A 122 23.44 -11.61 20.89
C VAL A 122 22.96 -12.93 20.26
N LEU A 123 22.95 -14.03 21.01
CA LEU A 123 22.49 -15.33 20.50
C LEU A 123 21.00 -15.35 20.21
N LEU A 124 20.20 -14.63 21.00
CA LEU A 124 18.74 -14.54 20.84
C LEU A 124 18.32 -13.53 19.78
N LEU A 125 19.17 -12.54 19.49
CA LEU A 125 18.86 -11.49 18.49
C LEU A 125 18.69 -12.06 17.07
N THR A 126 19.56 -12.99 16.67
CA THR A 126 19.52 -13.57 15.31
C THR A 126 18.20 -14.29 15.00
N PRO A 127 17.74 -15.28 15.81
CA PRO A 127 16.48 -15.95 15.55
C PRO A 127 15.27 -14.99 15.67
N LEU A 128 15.33 -13.99 16.54
CA LEU A 128 14.27 -13.00 16.68
C LEU A 128 14.15 -12.12 15.43
N LEU A 129 15.27 -11.63 14.89
CA LEU A 129 15.28 -10.87 13.63
C LEU A 129 14.81 -11.70 12.44
N LEU A 130 15.19 -12.98 12.39
CA LEU A 130 14.72 -13.89 11.36
C LEU A 130 13.20 -14.10 11.46
N ALA A 131 12.67 -14.32 12.66
CA ALA A 131 11.24 -14.45 12.88
C ALA A 131 10.48 -13.18 12.49
N ALA A 132 11.01 -12.00 12.83
CA ALA A 132 10.44 -10.71 12.45
C ALA A 132 10.46 -10.51 10.92
N ALA A 133 11.53 -10.90 10.24
CA ALA A 133 11.63 -10.83 8.78
C ALA A 133 10.62 -11.76 8.09
N LEU A 134 10.46 -12.99 8.55
CA LEU A 134 9.48 -13.96 8.05
C LEU A 134 8.04 -13.50 8.29
N TRP A 135 7.77 -12.99 9.49
CA TRP A 135 6.50 -12.39 9.84
C TRP A 135 6.16 -11.21 8.93
N GLY A 136 7.09 -10.26 8.76
CA GLY A 136 6.90 -9.09 7.89
C GLY A 136 6.75 -9.47 6.42
N ALA A 137 7.56 -10.39 5.91
CA ALA A 137 7.43 -10.90 4.54
C ALA A 137 6.06 -11.50 4.27
N THR A 138 5.55 -12.34 5.20
CA THR A 138 4.20 -12.92 5.08
C THR A 138 3.13 -11.85 5.12
N LEU A 139 3.25 -10.89 6.03
CA LEU A 139 2.29 -9.80 6.23
C LEU A 139 2.09 -8.93 4.99
N VAL A 140 3.16 -8.64 4.26
CA VAL A 140 3.13 -7.83 3.04
C VAL A 140 2.36 -8.53 1.89
N TRP A 141 2.42 -9.86 1.81
CA TRP A 141 1.71 -10.63 0.78
C TRP A 141 0.26 -10.93 1.14
N LEU A 142 -0.07 -10.94 2.42
CA LEU A 142 -1.38 -11.37 2.95
C LEU A 142 -2.57 -10.64 2.30
N PRO A 143 -2.62 -9.30 2.23
CA PRO A 143 -3.75 -8.59 1.64
C PRO A 143 -3.86 -8.83 0.13
N ALA A 144 -2.76 -8.90 -0.60
CA ALA A 144 -2.76 -9.15 -2.04
C ALA A 144 -3.26 -10.56 -2.37
N VAL A 145 -2.81 -11.58 -1.62
CA VAL A 145 -3.25 -12.97 -1.79
C VAL A 145 -4.72 -13.11 -1.44
N LEU A 146 -5.16 -12.51 -0.33
CA LEU A 146 -6.56 -12.54 0.08
C LEU A 146 -7.50 -11.96 -1.00
N VAL A 147 -7.11 -10.83 -1.60
CA VAL A 147 -7.93 -10.14 -2.61
C VAL A 147 -7.89 -10.85 -3.96
N ARG A 148 -6.74 -11.36 -4.39
CA ARG A 148 -6.57 -11.95 -5.73
C ARG A 148 -7.01 -13.41 -5.82
N ARG A 149 -6.67 -14.21 -4.80
CA ARG A 149 -6.95 -15.66 -4.80
C ARG A 149 -8.17 -16.00 -3.96
N GLY A 150 -8.46 -15.25 -2.90
CA GLY A 150 -9.53 -15.59 -1.96
C GLY A 150 -9.27 -16.94 -1.28
N GLY A 151 -10.34 -17.70 -1.01
CA GLY A 151 -10.24 -19.04 -0.44
C GLY A 151 -10.33 -19.11 1.08
N ALA A 152 -10.01 -20.28 1.66
CA ALA A 152 -9.99 -20.50 3.11
C ALA A 152 -8.79 -19.80 3.75
N ALA A 153 -8.94 -19.36 5.01
CA ALA A 153 -7.91 -18.62 5.74
C ALA A 153 -6.54 -19.32 5.73
N GLY A 154 -6.51 -20.63 5.92
CA GLY A 154 -5.27 -21.42 5.90
C GLY A 154 -4.59 -21.46 4.54
N GLN A 155 -5.36 -21.49 3.46
CA GLN A 155 -4.80 -21.45 2.08
C GLN A 155 -4.19 -20.08 1.76
N VAL A 156 -4.88 -19.00 2.17
CA VAL A 156 -4.38 -17.62 2.03
C VAL A 156 -3.08 -17.45 2.79
N LEU A 157 -3.04 -17.91 4.05
CA LEU A 157 -1.86 -17.83 4.91
C LEU A 157 -0.68 -18.61 4.32
N ARG A 158 -0.91 -19.88 3.93
CA ARG A 158 0.13 -20.71 3.31
C ARG A 158 0.68 -20.08 2.03
N SER A 159 -0.21 -19.57 1.17
CA SER A 159 0.21 -18.91 -0.07
C SER A 159 0.99 -17.62 0.19
N ALA A 160 0.57 -16.79 1.15
CA ALA A 160 1.27 -15.57 1.53
C ALA A 160 2.66 -15.88 2.10
N PHE A 161 2.78 -16.92 2.93
CA PHE A 161 4.06 -17.37 3.50
C PHE A 161 5.02 -17.87 2.41
N LEU A 162 4.55 -18.75 1.53
CA LEU A 162 5.37 -19.29 0.43
C LEU A 162 5.82 -18.21 -0.55
N LEU A 163 4.95 -17.24 -0.86
CA LEU A 163 5.30 -16.09 -1.71
C LEU A 163 6.28 -15.16 -0.99
N GLY A 164 6.08 -14.94 0.31
CA GLY A 164 6.98 -14.13 1.14
C GLY A 164 8.41 -14.67 1.15
N LEU A 165 8.57 -16.00 1.23
CA LEU A 165 9.86 -16.69 1.18
C LEU A 165 10.43 -16.78 -0.25
N GLY A 166 9.59 -17.10 -1.22
CA GLY A 166 10.03 -17.29 -2.61
C GLY A 166 10.46 -15.99 -3.30
N GLU A 167 9.95 -14.86 -2.85
CA GLU A 167 10.15 -13.54 -3.45
C GLU A 167 10.76 -12.56 -2.43
N LEU A 168 11.87 -12.97 -1.78
CA LEU A 168 12.50 -12.21 -0.68
C LEU A 168 12.81 -10.76 -1.06
N TRP A 169 13.34 -10.52 -2.26
CA TRP A 169 13.67 -9.17 -2.71
C TRP A 169 12.43 -8.26 -2.75
N ARG A 170 11.33 -8.75 -3.33
CA ARG A 170 10.07 -8.00 -3.42
C ARG A 170 9.44 -7.82 -2.04
N SER A 171 9.55 -8.83 -1.19
CA SER A 171 9.08 -8.78 0.20
C SER A 171 9.82 -7.71 1.00
N LEU A 172 11.16 -7.66 0.89
CA LEU A 172 11.98 -6.67 1.58
C LEU A 172 11.72 -5.26 1.05
N ALA A 173 11.62 -5.08 -0.27
CA ALA A 173 11.30 -3.77 -0.86
C ALA A 173 9.92 -3.26 -0.43
N ALA A 174 8.92 -4.13 -0.43
CA ALA A 174 7.58 -3.78 0.02
C ALA A 174 7.54 -3.51 1.54
N LEU A 175 8.24 -4.32 2.34
CA LEU A 175 8.36 -4.10 3.78
C LEU A 175 9.04 -2.75 4.09
N ALA A 176 10.10 -2.41 3.36
CA ALA A 176 10.78 -1.12 3.50
C ALA A 176 9.83 0.05 3.25
N LEU A 177 8.96 -0.04 2.23
CA LEU A 177 7.94 0.99 1.99
C LEU A 177 6.98 1.14 3.19
N TRP A 178 6.53 0.05 3.80
CA TRP A 178 5.58 0.13 4.92
C TRP A 178 6.21 0.55 6.24
N VAL A 179 7.48 0.23 6.46
CA VAL A 179 8.23 0.55 7.70
C VAL A 179 8.84 1.95 7.66
N LEU A 180 9.07 2.52 6.48
CA LEU A 180 9.71 3.83 6.30
C LEU A 180 9.14 4.95 7.17
N PRO A 181 7.80 5.17 7.29
CA PRO A 181 7.27 6.21 8.18
C PRO A 181 7.66 6.00 9.64
N GLY A 182 7.66 4.74 10.10
CA GLY A 182 8.07 4.39 11.46
C GLY A 182 9.56 4.67 11.72
N ILE A 183 10.43 4.35 10.77
CA ILE A 183 11.85 4.66 10.84
C ILE A 183 12.06 6.18 10.90
N VAL A 184 11.41 6.93 10.02
CA VAL A 184 11.51 8.40 10.03
C VAL A 184 11.00 8.98 11.35
N PHE A 185 9.93 8.44 11.91
CA PHE A 185 9.42 8.85 13.23
C PHE A 185 10.44 8.60 14.35
N LEU A 186 11.05 7.41 14.38
CA LEU A 186 12.00 7.03 15.45
C LEU A 186 13.28 7.87 15.43
N PHE A 187 13.86 8.11 14.26
CA PHE A 187 15.14 8.81 14.14
C PHE A 187 15.01 10.32 13.91
N TYR A 188 13.91 10.75 13.30
CA TYR A 188 13.69 12.13 12.85
C TYR A 188 12.28 12.62 13.16
N ALA A 189 11.86 12.56 14.42
CA ALA A 189 10.49 12.93 14.83
C ALA A 189 10.06 14.33 14.37
N ARG A 190 10.96 15.32 14.40
CA ARG A 190 10.68 16.68 13.89
C ARG A 190 10.41 16.70 12.39
N THR A 191 11.17 15.92 11.60
CA THR A 191 10.99 15.79 10.15
C THR A 191 9.70 15.04 9.85
N PHE A 192 9.40 13.96 10.59
CA PHE A 192 8.14 13.25 10.49
C PHE A 192 6.93 14.17 10.70
N LEU A 193 6.96 15.02 11.74
CA LEU A 193 5.89 15.98 12.02
C LEU A 193 5.76 17.05 10.91
N ARG A 194 6.84 17.53 10.35
CA ARG A 194 6.82 18.47 9.20
C ARG A 194 6.21 17.85 7.95
N LEU A 195 6.41 16.56 7.74
CA LEU A 195 5.86 15.79 6.62
C LEU A 195 4.55 15.08 6.97
N ALA A 196 3.95 15.36 8.14
CA ALA A 196 2.75 14.66 8.61
C ALA A 196 1.60 14.72 7.60
N SER A 197 1.40 15.86 6.94
CA SER A 197 0.38 16.00 5.90
C SER A 197 0.64 15.06 4.71
N LEU A 198 1.89 14.87 4.30
CA LEU A 198 2.25 13.97 3.21
C LEU A 198 2.00 12.49 3.59
N TRP A 199 2.40 12.09 4.81
CA TRP A 199 2.13 10.74 5.31
C TRP A 199 0.64 10.46 5.40
N LEU A 200 -0.12 11.40 5.99
CA LEU A 200 -1.54 11.25 6.21
C LEU A 200 -2.38 11.34 4.93
N LEU A 201 -1.98 12.14 3.95
CA LEU A 201 -2.81 12.38 2.76
C LEU A 201 -2.54 11.39 1.61
N VAL A 202 -1.30 10.98 1.37
CA VAL A 202 -0.96 10.28 0.12
C VAL A 202 -0.15 9.01 0.35
N TYR A 203 0.72 8.98 1.35
CA TYR A 203 1.79 8.01 1.43
C TYR A 203 1.33 6.56 1.43
N PHE A 204 0.39 6.18 2.30
CA PHE A 204 0.01 4.78 2.48
C PHE A 204 -0.72 4.20 1.26
N ALA A 205 -1.56 5.00 0.60
CA ALA A 205 -2.20 4.59 -0.65
C ALA A 205 -1.17 4.42 -1.78
N LEU A 206 -0.17 5.31 -1.84
CA LEU A 206 0.93 5.21 -2.79
C LEU A 206 1.82 3.99 -2.49
N ALA A 207 2.17 3.76 -1.23
CA ALA A 207 2.94 2.59 -0.80
C ALA A 207 2.21 1.29 -1.15
N ALA A 208 0.90 1.21 -0.91
CA ALA A 208 0.08 0.07 -1.31
C ALA A 208 0.09 -0.14 -2.83
N ARG A 209 -0.03 0.93 -3.62
CA ARG A 209 0.03 0.85 -5.09
C ARG A 209 1.39 0.38 -5.59
N LEU A 210 2.49 0.90 -5.02
CA LEU A 210 3.85 0.47 -5.36
C LEU A 210 4.08 -0.99 -4.96
N THR A 211 3.62 -1.41 -3.78
CA THR A 211 3.69 -2.81 -3.35
C THR A 211 2.95 -3.73 -4.31
N LEU A 212 1.75 -3.35 -4.75
CA LEU A 212 1.00 -4.12 -5.75
C LEU A 212 1.74 -4.20 -7.09
N ALA A 213 2.37 -3.11 -7.54
CA ALA A 213 3.18 -3.11 -8.75
C ALA A 213 4.39 -4.05 -8.65
N LEU A 214 5.06 -4.11 -7.49
CA LEU A 214 6.15 -5.07 -7.24
C LEU A 214 5.68 -6.53 -7.23
N GLN A 215 4.45 -6.78 -6.78
CA GLN A 215 3.86 -8.12 -6.66
C GLN A 215 3.19 -8.60 -7.96
N GLU A 216 2.81 -7.69 -8.86
CA GLU A 216 2.06 -8.02 -10.07
C GLU A 216 2.71 -9.07 -10.97
N PRO A 217 4.04 -9.04 -11.26
CA PRO A 217 4.71 -10.04 -12.10
C PRO A 217 4.51 -11.47 -11.58
N VAL A 218 4.59 -11.65 -10.25
CA VAL A 218 4.48 -12.98 -9.61
C VAL A 218 3.09 -13.59 -9.79
N PHE A 219 2.05 -12.75 -9.76
CA PHE A 219 0.68 -13.23 -9.99
C PHE A 219 0.37 -13.49 -11.47
N LYS A 220 1.18 -12.96 -12.39
CA LYS A 220 1.06 -13.28 -13.83
C LYS A 220 1.79 -14.57 -14.18
N GLU A 221 2.90 -14.87 -13.51
CA GLU A 221 3.73 -16.06 -13.76
C GLU A 221 3.22 -17.31 -13.04
N LYS A 222 2.54 -17.15 -11.91
CA LYS A 222 2.03 -18.25 -11.05
C LYS A 222 0.52 -18.05 -10.80
N PRO A 223 -0.33 -18.41 -11.80
CA PRO A 223 -1.77 -18.27 -11.69
C PRO A 223 -2.37 -19.13 -10.56
#